data_b0b516eb7a86874926f59474be4e3ff0
#
_entry.id   b0b516eb7a86874926f59474be4e3ff0
#
_cell.length_a   1.000
_cell.length_b   1.000
_cell.length_c   1.000
_cell.angle_alpha   90.00
_cell.angle_beta   90.00
_cell.angle_gamma   90.00
#
_symmetry.space_group_name_H-M   'P 1'
#
loop_
_entity.id
_entity.type
_entity.pdbx_description
1 polymer ?
#
loop_
_entity_poly.entity_id
_entity_poly.type
_entity_poly.pdbx_seq_one_letter_code
_entity_poly.pdbx_strand_id
1 'polypeptide(L)'
;MSSRPVILVTGGAGYIGSHCCRALDAAGYQPVTYDNLSTGHRSFAAGALVVGDIADKATLARTFAEHDIVAVMHFAASSMVGESVADPQKYYVDNLAGTLSLLATMREAGCKRLVFSSTGAVYGNADSKALPEDYPCAPINPYGASKWMIERVLADYRAAYGFGSFALRYFNAAGADPGGGIGELREVETHLIPRAMMALQGHEPDFAVFGDDYDTPDGTAIRDYIHVTDLAAAHVLALKLLLEGHPGGAFNLGTGNGFSVREILSAIAAETGREVPHVVKPRRSGDPTYLVADPSAARATLNFRPAHSDLATIIRTAWAWHKNAHPLKTG
;
A
#
# COMPACT_ATOMS: atom_id res chain seq x y z
N MET A 1 1.82 -28.18 21.22
CA MET A 1 2.10 -27.39 19.99
C MET A 1 2.06 -25.93 20.38
N SER A 2 3.11 -25.16 20.14
CA SER A 2 3.09 -23.71 20.38
C SER A 2 1.97 -23.08 19.53
N SER A 3 1.10 -22.26 20.12
CA SER A 3 0.07 -21.53 19.38
C SER A 3 0.74 -20.57 18.38
N ARG A 4 0.17 -20.45 17.19
CA ARG A 4 0.65 -19.49 16.17
C ARG A 4 0.53 -18.06 16.70
N PRO A 5 1.57 -17.21 16.59
CA PRO A 5 1.48 -15.82 17.04
C PRO A 5 0.35 -15.08 16.31
N VAL A 6 -0.48 -14.35 17.06
CA VAL A 6 -1.64 -13.64 16.52
C VAL A 6 -1.23 -12.22 16.10
N ILE A 7 -1.55 -11.83 14.88
CA ILE A 7 -1.25 -10.52 14.31
C ILE A 7 -2.54 -9.80 13.93
N LEU A 8 -2.78 -8.65 14.53
CA LEU A 8 -3.90 -7.79 14.15
C LEU A 8 -3.56 -7.05 12.85
N VAL A 9 -4.43 -7.16 11.84
CA VAL A 9 -4.26 -6.48 10.55
C VAL A 9 -5.40 -5.49 10.38
N THR A 10 -5.17 -4.22 10.68
CA THR A 10 -6.16 -3.16 10.47
C THR A 10 -6.17 -2.77 8.99
N GLY A 11 -7.35 -2.61 8.41
CA GLY A 11 -7.51 -2.51 6.95
C GLY A 11 -7.25 -3.84 6.23
N GLY A 12 -7.39 -4.96 6.96
CA GLY A 12 -7.07 -6.30 6.46
C GLY A 12 -8.03 -6.86 5.42
N ALA A 13 -9.16 -6.20 5.17
CA ALA A 13 -10.10 -6.53 4.08
C ALA A 13 -9.89 -5.65 2.83
N GLY A 14 -8.93 -4.72 2.87
CA GLY A 14 -8.50 -3.90 1.72
C GLY A 14 -7.51 -4.61 0.81
N TYR A 15 -7.12 -3.96 -0.30
CA TYR A 15 -6.21 -4.52 -1.29
C TYR A 15 -4.89 -5.04 -0.70
N ILE A 16 -4.09 -4.18 -0.07
CA ILE A 16 -2.77 -4.57 0.45
C ILE A 16 -2.91 -5.42 1.72
N GLY A 17 -3.83 -5.03 2.63
CA GLY A 17 -4.04 -5.73 3.90
C GLY A 17 -4.45 -7.19 3.73
N SER A 18 -5.30 -7.51 2.75
CA SER A 18 -5.73 -8.89 2.49
C SER A 18 -4.59 -9.77 1.96
N HIS A 19 -3.72 -9.22 1.09
CA HIS A 19 -2.51 -9.92 0.66
C HIS A 19 -1.55 -10.17 1.83
N CYS A 20 -1.42 -9.20 2.75
CA CYS A 20 -0.62 -9.38 3.97
C CYS A 20 -1.23 -10.42 4.91
N CYS A 21 -2.55 -10.50 5.05
CA CYS A 21 -3.20 -11.57 5.82
C CYS A 21 -2.87 -12.96 5.25
N ARG A 22 -2.91 -13.14 3.91
CA ARG A 22 -2.52 -14.40 3.28
C ARG A 22 -1.03 -14.71 3.47
N ALA A 23 -0.16 -13.71 3.32
CA ALA A 23 1.27 -13.88 3.53
C ALA A 23 1.61 -14.24 4.98
N LEU A 24 0.91 -13.66 5.97
CA LEU A 24 1.03 -14.02 7.38
C LEU A 24 0.62 -15.46 7.63
N ASP A 25 -0.52 -15.89 7.10
CA ASP A 25 -1.00 -17.27 7.25
C ASP A 25 0.00 -18.27 6.67
N ALA A 26 0.51 -18.01 5.46
CA ALA A 26 1.54 -18.82 4.81
C ALA A 26 2.87 -18.85 5.59
N ALA A 27 3.21 -17.77 6.32
CA ALA A 27 4.40 -17.68 7.16
C ALA A 27 4.22 -18.26 8.56
N GLY A 28 3.06 -18.86 8.88
CA GLY A 28 2.81 -19.51 10.17
C GLY A 28 2.30 -18.59 11.28
N TYR A 29 1.87 -17.38 10.94
CA TYR A 29 1.16 -16.46 11.84
C TYR A 29 -0.35 -16.67 11.74
N GLN A 30 -1.08 -16.19 12.74
CA GLN A 30 -2.56 -16.17 12.72
C GLN A 30 -3.04 -14.73 12.52
N PRO A 31 -3.51 -14.35 11.32
CA PRO A 31 -4.06 -13.02 11.11
C PRO A 31 -5.45 -12.88 11.77
N VAL A 32 -5.69 -11.71 12.38
CA VAL A 32 -7.02 -11.22 12.76
C VAL A 32 -7.28 -9.97 11.91
N THR A 33 -8.19 -10.08 10.97
CA THR A 33 -8.62 -8.97 10.11
C THR A 33 -9.49 -8.01 10.90
N TYR A 34 -9.08 -6.74 11.01
CA TYR A 34 -9.85 -5.66 11.60
C TYR A 34 -10.13 -4.59 10.54
N ASP A 35 -11.39 -4.38 10.20
CA ASP A 35 -11.76 -3.52 9.08
C ASP A 35 -13.17 -2.94 9.29
N ASN A 36 -13.38 -1.66 8.98
CA ASN A 36 -14.72 -1.06 9.04
C ASN A 36 -15.56 -1.32 7.78
N LEU A 37 -14.94 -1.94 6.76
CA LEU A 37 -15.53 -2.29 5.47
C LEU A 37 -16.04 -1.08 4.66
N SER A 38 -15.53 0.13 4.94
CA SER A 38 -15.89 1.32 4.16
C SER A 38 -15.38 1.27 2.73
N THR A 39 -14.19 0.67 2.52
CA THR A 39 -13.57 0.41 1.21
C THR A 39 -13.06 -1.02 1.10
N GLY A 40 -12.97 -1.74 2.21
CA GLY A 40 -12.58 -3.13 2.28
C GLY A 40 -13.73 -4.09 1.90
N HIS A 41 -13.38 -5.26 1.41
CA HIS A 41 -14.33 -6.28 0.99
C HIS A 41 -14.35 -7.45 1.96
N ARG A 42 -15.53 -7.77 2.52
CA ARG A 42 -15.70 -8.92 3.45
C ARG A 42 -15.16 -10.22 2.87
N SER A 43 -15.28 -10.42 1.56
CA SER A 43 -14.77 -11.60 0.85
C SER A 43 -13.24 -11.69 0.77
N PHE A 44 -12.53 -10.60 1.05
CA PHE A 44 -11.06 -10.57 1.07
C PHE A 44 -10.47 -10.86 2.45
N ALA A 45 -11.31 -10.82 3.49
CA ALA A 45 -10.86 -11.08 4.85
C ALA A 45 -10.32 -12.51 4.99
N ALA A 46 -9.19 -12.65 5.65
CA ALA A 46 -8.59 -13.93 6.02
C ALA A 46 -8.46 -14.03 7.55
N GLY A 47 -8.60 -15.25 8.07
CA GLY A 47 -8.67 -15.48 9.51
C GLY A 47 -9.99 -14.98 10.12
N ALA A 48 -9.95 -14.63 11.40
CA ALA A 48 -11.09 -14.01 12.08
C ALA A 48 -11.30 -12.57 11.57
N LEU A 49 -12.55 -12.20 11.25
CA LEU A 49 -12.91 -10.85 10.86
C LEU A 49 -13.63 -10.14 12.03
N VAL A 50 -13.02 -9.07 12.50
CA VAL A 50 -13.65 -8.10 13.43
C VAL A 50 -14.04 -6.86 12.62
N VAL A 51 -15.34 -6.57 12.54
CA VAL A 51 -15.83 -5.35 11.90
C VAL A 51 -15.78 -4.21 12.91
N GLY A 52 -14.94 -3.19 12.65
CA GLY A 52 -14.76 -2.06 13.55
C GLY A 52 -13.90 -0.96 12.96
N ASP A 53 -14.05 0.23 13.46
CA ASP A 53 -13.26 1.40 13.11
C ASP A 53 -12.07 1.57 14.08
N ILE A 54 -10.90 1.97 13.58
CA ILE A 54 -9.72 2.20 14.43
C ILE A 54 -9.89 3.37 15.39
N ALA A 55 -10.86 4.25 15.18
CA ALA A 55 -11.26 5.28 16.12
C ALA A 55 -12.14 4.73 17.27
N ASP A 56 -12.76 3.56 17.11
CA ASP A 56 -13.55 2.91 18.16
C ASP A 56 -12.66 2.16 19.15
N LYS A 57 -12.25 2.87 20.20
CA LYS A 57 -11.41 2.33 21.28
C LYS A 57 -12.05 1.13 21.99
N ALA A 58 -13.38 1.10 22.13
CA ALA A 58 -14.06 0.02 22.85
C ALA A 58 -13.96 -1.29 22.06
N THR A 59 -14.22 -1.25 20.76
CA THR A 59 -14.07 -2.43 19.89
C THR A 59 -12.61 -2.85 19.76
N LEU A 60 -11.66 -1.90 19.64
CA LEU A 60 -10.23 -2.23 19.66
C LEU A 60 -9.81 -2.92 20.96
N ALA A 61 -10.14 -2.34 22.12
CA ALA A 61 -9.78 -2.90 23.43
C ALA A 61 -10.35 -4.32 23.61
N ARG A 62 -11.61 -4.54 23.21
CA ARG A 62 -12.21 -5.88 23.22
C ARG A 62 -11.47 -6.84 22.30
N THR A 63 -11.08 -6.41 21.11
CA THR A 63 -10.31 -7.25 20.17
C THR A 63 -8.96 -7.66 20.77
N PHE A 64 -8.24 -6.73 21.42
CA PHE A 64 -6.99 -7.07 22.12
C PHE A 64 -7.20 -8.02 23.31
N ALA A 65 -8.34 -7.93 24.01
CA ALA A 65 -8.67 -8.81 25.15
C ALA A 65 -9.09 -10.23 24.71
N GLU A 66 -9.73 -10.34 23.55
CA GLU A 66 -10.22 -11.63 23.02
C GLU A 66 -9.15 -12.41 22.26
N HIS A 67 -8.09 -11.73 21.81
CA HIS A 67 -7.01 -12.32 21.02
C HIS A 67 -5.64 -11.96 21.63
N ASP A 68 -4.76 -12.96 21.77
CA ASP A 68 -3.38 -12.77 22.27
C ASP A 68 -2.50 -12.07 21.19
N ILE A 69 -2.83 -10.82 20.84
CA ILE A 69 -2.19 -10.06 19.78
C ILE A 69 -0.78 -9.66 20.17
N VAL A 70 0.23 -10.16 19.44
CA VAL A 70 1.66 -9.89 19.71
C VAL A 70 2.23 -8.73 18.89
N ALA A 71 1.57 -8.37 17.78
CA ALA A 71 1.94 -7.23 16.91
C ALA A 71 0.76 -6.79 16.06
N VAL A 72 0.88 -5.59 15.48
CA VAL A 72 -0.10 -5.01 14.57
C VAL A 72 0.54 -4.72 13.22
N MET A 73 -0.16 -5.03 12.12
CA MET A 73 0.08 -4.49 10.79
C MET A 73 -1.02 -3.48 10.46
N HIS A 74 -0.65 -2.24 10.17
CA HIS A 74 -1.60 -1.13 10.08
C HIS A 74 -1.72 -0.60 8.65
N PHE A 75 -2.82 -0.96 7.98
CA PHE A 75 -3.18 -0.52 6.62
C PHE A 75 -4.43 0.37 6.60
N ALA A 76 -5.26 0.37 7.65
CA ALA A 76 -6.48 1.16 7.71
C ALA A 76 -6.18 2.65 7.54
N ALA A 77 -6.60 3.23 6.42
CA ALA A 77 -6.39 4.64 6.10
C ALA A 77 -7.20 5.04 4.87
N SER A 78 -7.62 6.30 4.79
CA SER A 78 -8.00 6.95 3.54
C SER A 78 -6.75 7.22 2.70
N SER A 79 -6.74 6.87 1.39
CA SER A 79 -5.52 6.82 0.57
C SER A 79 -5.58 7.55 -0.79
N MET A 80 -6.68 8.22 -1.11
CA MET A 80 -6.82 8.93 -2.38
C MET A 80 -6.25 10.35 -2.30
N VAL A 81 -5.13 10.61 -3.00
CA VAL A 81 -4.43 11.90 -2.97
C VAL A 81 -5.35 13.05 -3.37
N GLY A 82 -6.12 12.91 -4.46
CA GLY A 82 -7.04 13.96 -4.92
C GLY A 82 -8.15 14.27 -3.91
N GLU A 83 -8.74 13.25 -3.29
CA GLU A 83 -9.73 13.41 -2.24
C GLU A 83 -9.13 14.13 -1.02
N SER A 84 -7.87 13.81 -0.66
CA SER A 84 -7.22 14.45 0.49
C SER A 84 -7.09 15.98 0.34
N VAL A 85 -6.95 16.47 -0.88
CA VAL A 85 -6.90 17.91 -1.16
C VAL A 85 -8.30 18.53 -1.08
N ALA A 86 -9.33 17.81 -1.51
CA ALA A 86 -10.71 18.28 -1.47
C ALA A 86 -11.31 18.22 -0.05
N ASP A 87 -10.99 17.19 0.73
CA ASP A 87 -11.44 17.00 2.11
C ASP A 87 -10.27 16.62 3.04
N PRO A 88 -9.44 17.58 3.44
CA PRO A 88 -8.30 17.33 4.31
C PRO A 88 -8.71 16.87 5.72
N GLN A 89 -9.86 17.30 6.23
CA GLN A 89 -10.33 16.92 7.55
C GLN A 89 -10.53 15.42 7.67
N LYS A 90 -11.12 14.76 6.67
CA LYS A 90 -11.28 13.32 6.61
C LYS A 90 -9.94 12.60 6.80
N TYR A 91 -8.89 13.05 6.11
CA TYR A 91 -7.57 12.41 6.17
C TYR A 91 -6.86 12.58 7.52
N TYR A 92 -7.00 13.73 8.16
CA TYR A 92 -6.44 13.91 9.50
C TYR A 92 -7.23 13.15 10.57
N VAL A 93 -8.54 13.02 10.43
CA VAL A 93 -9.38 12.24 11.35
C VAL A 93 -9.14 10.75 11.15
N ASP A 94 -9.29 10.24 9.93
CA ASP A 94 -9.20 8.81 9.64
C ASP A 94 -7.77 8.30 9.87
N ASN A 95 -6.78 8.97 9.28
CA ASN A 95 -5.41 8.47 9.29
C ASN A 95 -4.69 8.80 10.60
N LEU A 96 -4.61 10.10 10.98
CA LEU A 96 -3.80 10.49 12.13
C LEU A 96 -4.53 10.21 13.45
N ALA A 97 -5.73 10.74 13.65
CA ALA A 97 -6.44 10.55 14.91
C ALA A 97 -6.83 9.08 15.14
N GLY A 98 -7.25 8.36 14.09
CA GLY A 98 -7.50 6.92 14.15
C GLY A 98 -6.25 6.13 14.54
N THR A 99 -5.09 6.44 13.96
CA THR A 99 -3.81 5.80 14.35
C THR A 99 -3.42 6.12 15.80
N LEU A 100 -3.64 7.35 16.28
CA LEU A 100 -3.40 7.69 17.68
C LEU A 100 -4.29 6.87 18.63
N SER A 101 -5.56 6.64 18.27
CA SER A 101 -6.47 5.77 18.99
C SER A 101 -5.95 4.33 19.06
N LEU A 102 -5.52 3.78 17.91
CA LEU A 102 -4.91 2.44 17.83
C LEU A 102 -3.66 2.34 18.71
N LEU A 103 -2.73 3.29 18.62
CA LEU A 103 -1.47 3.30 19.40
C LEU A 103 -1.73 3.39 20.90
N ALA A 104 -2.73 4.18 21.34
CA ALA A 104 -3.13 4.28 22.74
C ALA A 104 -3.64 2.91 23.23
N THR A 105 -4.52 2.25 22.47
CA THR A 105 -5.06 0.92 22.81
C THR A 105 -3.95 -0.14 22.81
N MET A 106 -3.05 -0.13 21.83
CA MET A 106 -1.88 -1.03 21.80
C MET A 106 -1.02 -0.88 23.06
N ARG A 107 -0.78 0.38 23.50
CA ARG A 107 -0.01 0.66 24.71
C ARG A 107 -0.71 0.12 25.97
N GLU A 108 -2.00 0.34 26.10
CA GLU A 108 -2.83 -0.16 27.21
C GLU A 108 -2.86 -1.69 27.25
N ALA A 109 -2.90 -2.34 26.09
CA ALA A 109 -2.84 -3.80 25.96
C ALA A 109 -1.41 -4.37 26.08
N GLY A 110 -0.37 -3.54 26.21
CA GLY A 110 1.03 -4.01 26.28
C GLY A 110 1.61 -4.47 24.93
N CYS A 111 0.90 -4.33 23.83
CA CYS A 111 1.38 -4.63 22.47
C CYS A 111 2.19 -3.47 21.92
N LYS A 112 3.50 -3.64 21.73
CA LYS A 112 4.42 -2.55 21.36
C LYS A 112 5.10 -2.74 19.99
N ARG A 113 4.55 -3.57 19.12
CA ARG A 113 5.14 -3.87 17.80
C ARG A 113 4.18 -3.50 16.70
N LEU A 114 4.63 -2.62 15.77
CA LEU A 114 3.81 -2.11 14.68
C LEU A 114 4.57 -2.12 13.35
N VAL A 115 3.99 -2.74 12.32
CA VAL A 115 4.39 -2.50 10.92
C VAL A 115 3.38 -1.56 10.30
N PHE A 116 3.83 -0.38 9.89
CA PHE A 116 3.00 0.71 9.38
C PHE A 116 3.14 0.85 7.87
N SER A 117 2.01 0.83 7.19
CA SER A 117 1.87 1.17 5.77
C SER A 117 2.06 2.67 5.57
N SER A 118 3.29 3.10 5.27
CA SER A 118 3.61 4.46 4.88
C SER A 118 3.57 4.63 3.35
N THR A 119 4.14 5.69 2.81
CA THR A 119 4.01 6.04 1.39
C THR A 119 5.20 6.87 0.89
N GLY A 120 5.55 6.76 -0.39
CA GLY A 120 6.46 7.69 -1.07
C GLY A 120 5.93 9.13 -1.15
N ALA A 121 4.63 9.36 -0.94
CA ALA A 121 4.04 10.71 -0.92
C ALA A 121 4.58 11.60 0.22
N VAL A 122 5.27 11.04 1.21
CA VAL A 122 5.95 11.80 2.27
C VAL A 122 7.08 12.68 1.73
N TYR A 123 7.66 12.33 0.58
CA TYR A 123 8.74 13.08 -0.06
C TYR A 123 8.27 14.31 -0.85
N GLY A 124 6.96 14.43 -1.09
CA GLY A 124 6.38 15.57 -1.80
C GLY A 124 6.79 15.63 -3.27
N ASN A 125 7.25 16.79 -3.72
CA ASN A 125 7.71 17.04 -5.08
C ASN A 125 9.14 16.53 -5.35
N ALA A 126 9.55 15.46 -4.69
CA ALA A 126 10.82 14.84 -5.00
C ALA A 126 10.82 14.35 -6.46
N ASP A 127 11.80 14.81 -7.23
CA ASP A 127 12.06 14.37 -8.59
C ASP A 127 13.41 13.64 -8.62
N SER A 128 13.40 12.32 -8.49
CA SER A 128 14.60 11.52 -8.38
C SER A 128 14.41 10.13 -8.98
N LYS A 129 15.50 9.65 -9.60
CA LYS A 129 15.63 8.29 -10.14
C LYS A 129 15.91 7.24 -9.06
N ALA A 130 16.30 7.66 -7.84
CA ALA A 130 16.54 6.80 -6.69
C ALA A 130 16.42 7.63 -5.41
N LEU A 131 15.25 7.62 -4.76
CA LEU A 131 14.97 8.34 -3.52
C LEU A 131 15.44 7.50 -2.33
N PRO A 132 16.47 7.94 -1.57
CA PRO A 132 16.85 7.28 -0.32
C PRO A 132 15.95 7.72 0.84
N GLU A 133 16.01 6.99 1.95
CA GLU A 133 15.18 7.25 3.14
C GLU A 133 15.52 8.56 3.86
N ASP A 134 16.74 9.07 3.72
CA ASP A 134 17.21 10.34 4.29
C ASP A 134 16.89 11.56 3.42
N TYR A 135 16.28 11.37 2.23
CA TYR A 135 15.76 12.48 1.46
C TYR A 135 14.70 13.26 2.28
N PRO A 136 14.72 14.61 2.23
CA PRO A 136 13.81 15.41 3.04
C PRO A 136 12.34 15.07 2.81
N CYS A 137 11.61 14.79 3.88
CA CYS A 137 10.15 14.60 3.81
C CYS A 137 9.47 15.97 3.82
N ALA A 138 8.81 16.30 2.71
CA ALA A 138 8.11 17.56 2.48
C ALA A 138 6.77 17.31 1.74
N PRO A 139 5.81 16.60 2.37
CA PRO A 139 4.56 16.22 1.72
C PRO A 139 3.77 17.44 1.26
N ILE A 140 3.19 17.35 0.04
CA ILE A 140 2.46 18.45 -0.61
C ILE A 140 0.93 18.26 -0.61
N ASN A 141 0.46 17.20 0.03
CA ASN A 141 -0.97 16.92 0.15
C ASN A 141 -1.29 16.32 1.54
N PRO A 142 -2.54 16.43 2.01
CA PRO A 142 -2.94 15.94 3.34
C PRO A 142 -2.75 14.44 3.54
N TYR A 143 -2.85 13.61 2.49
CA TYR A 143 -2.55 12.20 2.58
C TYR A 143 -1.09 11.96 2.98
N GLY A 144 -0.13 12.49 2.21
CA GLY A 144 1.29 12.38 2.52
C GLY A 144 1.64 13.00 3.88
N ALA A 145 1.04 14.16 4.21
CA ALA A 145 1.23 14.84 5.48
C ALA A 145 0.75 13.97 6.66
N SER A 146 -0.44 13.36 6.59
CA SER A 146 -0.96 12.47 7.64
C SER A 146 -0.05 11.26 7.87
N LYS A 147 0.46 10.64 6.80
CA LYS A 147 1.40 9.52 6.89
C LYS A 147 2.74 9.94 7.51
N TRP A 148 3.28 11.09 7.09
CA TRP A 148 4.50 11.64 7.68
C TRP A 148 4.35 11.98 9.17
N MET A 149 3.24 12.58 9.57
CA MET A 149 2.94 12.83 10.98
C MET A 149 2.91 11.54 11.80
N ILE A 150 2.34 10.46 11.28
CA ILE A 150 2.33 9.16 11.94
C ILE A 150 3.75 8.61 12.11
N GLU A 151 4.62 8.72 11.10
CA GLU A 151 6.03 8.30 11.26
C GLU A 151 6.75 9.06 12.38
N ARG A 152 6.48 10.38 12.53
CA ARG A 152 6.98 11.19 13.65
C ARG A 152 6.46 10.70 14.99
N VAL A 153 5.15 10.45 15.11
CA VAL A 153 4.54 9.87 16.31
C VAL A 153 5.16 8.52 16.66
N LEU A 154 5.42 7.65 15.68
CA LEU A 154 6.06 6.36 15.92
C LEU A 154 7.48 6.49 16.45
N ALA A 155 8.24 7.49 15.99
CA ALA A 155 9.57 7.81 16.55
C ALA A 155 9.49 8.24 18.01
N ASP A 156 8.52 9.09 18.36
CA ASP A 156 8.30 9.55 19.73
C ASP A 156 7.81 8.39 20.63
N TYR A 157 6.93 7.52 20.14
CA TYR A 157 6.47 6.31 20.86
C TYR A 157 7.61 5.32 21.11
N ARG A 158 8.55 5.21 20.17
CA ARG A 158 9.77 4.41 20.36
C ARG A 158 10.60 4.95 21.51
N ALA A 159 10.86 6.25 21.50
CA ALA A 159 11.69 6.91 22.52
C ALA A 159 11.03 6.89 23.92
N ALA A 160 9.73 7.18 24.00
CA ALA A 160 9.03 7.36 25.27
C ALA A 160 8.52 6.04 25.87
N TYR A 161 8.08 5.08 25.03
CA TYR A 161 7.33 3.90 25.48
C TYR A 161 7.98 2.56 25.06
N GLY A 162 9.09 2.60 24.33
CA GLY A 162 9.79 1.41 23.85
C GLY A 162 9.04 0.63 22.77
N PHE A 163 8.29 1.31 21.90
CA PHE A 163 7.68 0.68 20.74
C PHE A 163 8.75 0.32 19.71
N GLY A 164 8.64 -0.88 19.13
CA GLY A 164 9.32 -1.24 17.88
C GLY A 164 8.38 -0.97 16.70
N SER A 165 8.83 -0.23 15.68
CA SER A 165 7.99 0.06 14.53
C SER A 165 8.76 0.17 13.22
N PHE A 166 8.27 -0.48 12.15
CA PHE A 166 8.69 -0.24 10.79
C PHE A 166 7.66 0.63 10.08
N ALA A 167 8.09 1.72 9.45
CA ALA A 167 7.30 2.49 8.49
C ALA A 167 7.79 2.13 7.08
N LEU A 168 6.94 1.44 6.31
CA LEU A 168 7.30 0.96 4.98
C LEU A 168 6.73 1.92 3.93
N ARG A 169 7.62 2.68 3.28
CA ARG A 169 7.29 3.69 2.27
C ARG A 169 7.32 3.03 0.90
N TYR A 170 6.18 2.79 0.29
CA TYR A 170 6.09 2.29 -1.07
C TYR A 170 5.39 3.31 -1.98
N PHE A 171 5.56 3.13 -3.29
CA PHE A 171 5.16 4.12 -4.29
C PHE A 171 3.89 3.66 -5.00
N ASN A 172 3.96 2.64 -5.85
CA ASN A 172 2.80 2.12 -6.55
C ASN A 172 2.69 0.61 -6.33
N ALA A 173 1.82 0.19 -5.42
CA ALA A 173 1.44 -1.21 -5.32
C ALA A 173 0.62 -1.61 -6.55
N ALA A 174 0.93 -2.76 -7.14
CA ALA A 174 0.29 -3.21 -8.38
C ALA A 174 0.19 -4.74 -8.43
N GLY A 175 -0.54 -5.26 -9.40
CA GLY A 175 -0.75 -6.71 -9.55
C GLY A 175 -1.90 -7.23 -8.70
N ALA A 176 -2.02 -8.55 -8.67
CA ALA A 176 -3.01 -9.26 -7.87
C ALA A 176 -2.44 -10.61 -7.41
N ASP A 177 -3.12 -11.30 -6.51
CA ASP A 177 -2.70 -12.61 -6.06
C ASP A 177 -2.57 -13.59 -7.24
N PRO A 178 -1.38 -14.16 -7.49
CA PRO A 178 -1.19 -15.14 -8.56
C PRO A 178 -2.10 -16.39 -8.44
N GLY A 179 -2.50 -16.75 -7.22
CA GLY A 179 -3.47 -17.80 -6.94
C GLY A 179 -4.92 -17.39 -7.18
N GLY A 180 -5.18 -16.11 -7.45
CA GLY A 180 -6.51 -15.54 -7.64
C GLY A 180 -7.24 -15.27 -6.32
N GLY A 181 -8.46 -14.77 -6.45
CA GLY A 181 -9.38 -14.56 -5.33
C GLY A 181 -9.25 -13.22 -4.61
N ILE A 182 -8.14 -12.50 -4.71
CA ILE A 182 -7.98 -11.12 -4.23
C ILE A 182 -7.12 -10.30 -5.20
N GLY A 183 -7.43 -9.02 -5.27
CA GLY A 183 -6.74 -8.04 -6.11
C GLY A 183 -7.22 -6.64 -5.80
N GLU A 184 -6.82 -5.67 -6.59
CA GLU A 184 -7.30 -4.31 -6.42
C GLU A 184 -8.75 -4.20 -6.91
N LEU A 185 -9.64 -3.72 -6.03
CA LEU A 185 -11.03 -3.47 -6.33
C LEU A 185 -11.49 -2.23 -5.57
N ARG A 186 -11.80 -1.18 -6.30
CA ARG A 186 -12.24 0.11 -5.76
C ARG A 186 -13.51 0.56 -6.43
N GLU A 187 -14.38 1.22 -5.68
CA GLU A 187 -15.57 1.87 -6.23
C GLU A 187 -15.17 3.01 -7.17
N VAL A 188 -14.21 3.83 -6.74
CA VAL A 188 -13.58 4.88 -7.57
C VAL A 188 -12.12 4.53 -7.77
N GLU A 189 -11.77 4.11 -8.99
CA GLU A 189 -10.40 3.71 -9.33
C GLU A 189 -9.57 4.92 -9.76
N THR A 190 -8.37 5.04 -9.23
CA THR A 190 -7.45 6.16 -9.52
C THR A 190 -6.08 5.72 -10.02
N HIS A 191 -5.76 4.43 -9.90
CA HIS A 191 -4.45 3.91 -10.27
C HIS A 191 -4.35 3.59 -11.76
N LEU A 192 -3.17 3.80 -12.33
CA LEU A 192 -2.92 3.72 -13.77
C LEU A 192 -3.29 2.35 -14.36
N ILE A 193 -2.75 1.25 -13.78
CA ILE A 193 -2.90 -0.10 -14.33
C ILE A 193 -4.37 -0.55 -14.34
N PRO A 194 -5.12 -0.50 -13.23
CA PRO A 194 -6.54 -0.84 -13.24
C PRO A 194 -7.35 0.02 -14.21
N ARG A 195 -7.12 1.35 -14.22
CA ARG A 195 -7.83 2.26 -15.12
C ARG A 195 -7.58 1.95 -16.60
N ALA A 196 -6.33 1.66 -16.96
CA ALA A 196 -5.98 1.24 -18.32
C ALA A 196 -6.68 -0.08 -18.71
N MET A 197 -6.79 -1.03 -17.78
CA MET A 197 -7.53 -2.28 -17.99
C MET A 197 -9.04 -2.05 -18.08
N MET A 198 -9.60 -1.16 -17.28
CA MET A 198 -11.00 -0.74 -17.37
C MET A 198 -11.30 -0.04 -18.73
N ALA A 199 -10.35 0.76 -19.24
CA ALA A 199 -10.48 1.36 -20.58
C ALA A 199 -10.54 0.28 -21.67
N LEU A 200 -9.70 -0.75 -21.62
CA LEU A 200 -9.77 -1.90 -22.51
C LEU A 200 -11.11 -2.64 -22.48
N GLN A 201 -11.75 -2.65 -21.32
CA GLN A 201 -13.04 -3.32 -21.09
C GLN A 201 -14.24 -2.43 -21.40
N GLY A 202 -14.01 -1.15 -21.80
CA GLY A 202 -15.05 -0.19 -22.11
C GLY A 202 -15.72 0.47 -20.90
N HIS A 203 -15.12 0.30 -19.70
CA HIS A 203 -15.63 0.90 -18.47
C HIS A 203 -15.12 2.33 -18.24
N GLU A 204 -14.03 2.75 -18.92
CA GLU A 204 -13.42 4.06 -18.80
C GLU A 204 -13.10 4.65 -20.17
N PRO A 205 -14.10 5.21 -20.89
CA PRO A 205 -13.93 5.69 -22.25
C PRO A 205 -13.02 6.93 -22.36
N ASP A 206 -12.91 7.73 -21.28
CA ASP A 206 -12.11 8.96 -21.22
C ASP A 206 -10.74 8.76 -20.56
N PHE A 207 -10.21 7.54 -20.59
CA PHE A 207 -8.88 7.26 -20.03
C PHE A 207 -7.82 8.13 -20.69
N ALA A 208 -6.99 8.78 -19.88
CA ALA A 208 -6.02 9.76 -20.35
C ALA A 208 -4.63 9.53 -19.78
N VAL A 209 -3.62 9.72 -20.64
CA VAL A 209 -2.21 9.89 -20.29
C VAL A 209 -1.97 11.38 -20.06
N PHE A 210 -1.38 11.72 -18.91
CA PHE A 210 -1.16 13.11 -18.52
C PHE A 210 0.32 13.50 -18.73
N GLY A 211 0.56 14.30 -19.77
CA GLY A 211 1.90 14.73 -20.20
C GLY A 211 2.58 13.70 -21.10
N ASP A 212 3.11 14.17 -22.21
CA ASP A 212 3.93 13.42 -23.17
C ASP A 212 5.23 14.18 -23.53
N ASP A 213 5.54 15.19 -22.73
CA ASP A 213 6.62 16.14 -22.90
C ASP A 213 7.61 16.15 -21.71
N TYR A 214 7.56 15.12 -20.80
CA TYR A 214 8.52 14.96 -19.73
C TYR A 214 9.93 14.66 -20.26
N ASP A 215 10.96 15.07 -19.52
CA ASP A 215 12.36 14.74 -19.82
C ASP A 215 12.65 13.25 -19.46
N THR A 216 12.05 12.36 -20.26
CA THR A 216 12.16 10.90 -20.17
C THR A 216 12.30 10.32 -21.58
N PRO A 217 12.75 9.06 -21.74
CA PRO A 217 12.96 8.47 -23.06
C PRO A 217 11.74 8.48 -23.98
N ASP A 218 10.52 8.43 -23.43
CA ASP A 218 9.28 8.37 -24.20
C ASP A 218 8.32 9.56 -23.95
N GLY A 219 8.79 10.54 -23.16
CA GLY A 219 8.04 11.75 -22.84
C GLY A 219 7.01 11.59 -21.73
N THR A 220 6.85 10.39 -21.13
CA THR A 220 5.87 10.17 -20.05
C THR A 220 6.54 9.98 -18.69
N ALA A 221 5.81 10.28 -17.61
CA ALA A 221 6.32 10.20 -16.24
C ALA A 221 6.71 8.77 -15.84
N ILE A 222 7.78 8.63 -15.04
CA ILE A 222 8.32 7.34 -14.59
C ILE A 222 8.02 7.12 -13.12
N ARG A 223 7.50 5.92 -12.79
CA ARG A 223 7.11 5.52 -11.42
C ARG A 223 7.63 4.14 -11.08
N ASP A 224 7.93 3.92 -9.79
CA ASP A 224 8.31 2.61 -9.25
C ASP A 224 7.06 1.81 -8.91
N TYR A 225 6.94 0.62 -9.50
CA TYR A 225 5.84 -0.32 -9.26
C TYR A 225 6.37 -1.54 -8.52
N ILE A 226 5.68 -1.91 -7.46
CA ILE A 226 5.98 -3.10 -6.67
C ILE A 226 4.78 -4.04 -6.68
N HIS A 227 5.00 -5.32 -6.94
CA HIS A 227 3.93 -6.30 -6.89
C HIS A 227 3.39 -6.44 -5.47
N VAL A 228 2.07 -6.45 -5.32
CA VAL A 228 1.40 -6.49 -4.01
C VAL A 228 1.81 -7.72 -3.18
N THR A 229 2.13 -8.86 -3.81
CA THR A 229 2.64 -10.06 -3.12
C THR A 229 4.05 -9.84 -2.55
N ASP A 230 4.95 -9.16 -3.29
CA ASP A 230 6.29 -8.80 -2.80
C ASP A 230 6.18 -7.77 -1.67
N LEU A 231 5.25 -6.82 -1.80
CA LEU A 231 4.95 -5.86 -0.74
C LEU A 231 4.48 -6.57 0.54
N ALA A 232 3.57 -7.53 0.43
CA ALA A 232 3.12 -8.33 1.55
C ALA A 232 4.27 -9.13 2.20
N ALA A 233 5.14 -9.73 1.39
CA ALA A 233 6.33 -10.44 1.88
C ALA A 233 7.27 -9.49 2.66
N ALA A 234 7.50 -8.26 2.18
CA ALA A 234 8.30 -7.26 2.90
C ALA A 234 7.71 -6.91 4.27
N HIS A 235 6.38 -6.80 4.38
CA HIS A 235 5.70 -6.57 5.66
C HIS A 235 5.90 -7.73 6.63
N VAL A 236 5.87 -8.98 6.15
CA VAL A 236 6.14 -10.17 6.98
C VAL A 236 7.61 -10.20 7.45
N LEU A 237 8.57 -9.82 6.58
CA LEU A 237 9.98 -9.71 6.97
C LEU A 237 10.19 -8.64 8.05
N ALA A 238 9.56 -7.47 7.91
CA ALA A 238 9.60 -6.41 8.92
C ALA A 238 9.00 -6.86 10.25
N LEU A 239 7.86 -7.57 10.22
CA LEU A 239 7.24 -8.15 11.41
C LEU A 239 8.19 -9.13 12.12
N LYS A 240 8.82 -10.02 11.35
CA LYS A 240 9.75 -11.01 11.90
C LYS A 240 10.89 -10.33 12.68
N LEU A 241 11.50 -9.30 12.10
CA LEU A 241 12.54 -8.54 12.78
C LEU A 241 12.04 -7.84 14.05
N LEU A 242 10.81 -7.29 14.07
CA LEU A 242 10.22 -6.74 15.29
C LEU A 242 10.02 -7.79 16.37
N LEU A 243 9.61 -9.00 16.01
CA LEU A 243 9.46 -10.11 16.96
C LEU A 243 10.81 -10.59 17.49
N GLU A 244 11.88 -10.44 16.72
CA GLU A 244 13.28 -10.71 17.10
C GLU A 244 13.93 -9.56 17.91
N GLY A 245 13.20 -8.46 18.14
CA GLY A 245 13.66 -7.33 18.97
C GLY A 245 14.31 -6.18 18.21
N HIS A 246 14.26 -6.16 16.86
CA HIS A 246 14.73 -5.01 16.08
C HIS A 246 13.86 -3.78 16.37
N PRO A 247 14.45 -2.57 16.58
CA PRO A 247 13.67 -1.38 16.93
C PRO A 247 12.80 -0.82 15.78
N GLY A 248 13.07 -1.24 14.56
CA GLY A 248 12.40 -0.74 13.36
C GLY A 248 13.11 0.45 12.73
N GLY A 249 12.37 1.22 11.93
CA GLY A 249 12.83 2.38 11.17
C GLY A 249 11.89 2.68 10.02
N ALA A 250 12.23 3.69 9.20
CA ALA A 250 11.57 3.94 7.93
C ALA A 250 12.38 3.28 6.80
N PHE A 251 11.69 2.61 5.86
CA PHE A 251 12.34 1.92 4.74
C PHE A 251 11.51 2.08 3.47
N ASN A 252 12.20 2.39 2.37
CA ASN A 252 11.58 2.43 1.06
C ASN A 252 11.41 1.02 0.50
N LEU A 253 10.21 0.73 0.03
CA LEU A 253 9.90 -0.51 -0.69
C LEU A 253 9.61 -0.18 -2.15
N GLY A 254 10.49 -0.64 -3.01
CA GLY A 254 10.40 -0.51 -4.44
C GLY A 254 11.34 -1.50 -5.13
N THR A 255 11.36 -1.45 -6.44
CA THR A 255 12.27 -2.24 -7.25
C THR A 255 13.61 -1.53 -7.47
N GLY A 256 13.60 -0.19 -7.39
CA GLY A 256 14.69 0.68 -7.82
C GLY A 256 14.73 0.86 -9.35
N ASN A 257 13.75 0.27 -10.04
CA ASN A 257 13.52 0.43 -11.48
C ASN A 257 12.18 1.13 -11.67
N GLY A 258 12.18 2.23 -12.40
CA GLY A 258 10.96 2.90 -12.76
C GLY A 258 10.44 2.41 -14.10
N PHE A 259 9.12 2.48 -14.30
CA PHE A 259 8.47 2.27 -15.59
C PHE A 259 7.72 3.53 -15.98
N SER A 260 7.82 3.90 -17.25
CA SER A 260 7.04 5.00 -17.81
C SER A 260 5.58 4.62 -18.03
N VAL A 261 4.70 5.62 -18.19
CA VAL A 261 3.30 5.33 -18.50
C VAL A 261 3.18 4.56 -19.82
N ARG A 262 3.96 4.91 -20.85
CA ARG A 262 3.91 4.20 -22.16
C ARG A 262 4.43 2.76 -22.06
N GLU A 263 5.46 2.50 -21.26
CA GLU A 263 5.92 1.12 -20.98
C GLU A 263 4.82 0.28 -20.34
N ILE A 264 4.08 0.85 -19.38
CA ILE A 264 2.92 0.17 -18.76
C ILE A 264 1.85 -0.15 -19.81
N LEU A 265 1.47 0.83 -20.66
CA LEU A 265 0.46 0.61 -21.71
C LEU A 265 0.92 -0.45 -22.73
N SER A 266 2.19 -0.40 -23.13
CA SER A 266 2.80 -1.39 -24.04
C SER A 266 2.80 -2.81 -23.43
N ALA A 267 3.10 -2.93 -22.14
CA ALA A 267 3.05 -4.21 -21.45
C ALA A 267 1.62 -4.76 -21.35
N ILE A 268 0.62 -3.88 -21.13
CA ILE A 268 -0.80 -4.27 -21.16
C ILE A 268 -1.19 -4.74 -22.57
N ALA A 269 -0.77 -4.02 -23.62
CA ALA A 269 -1.04 -4.42 -24.99
C ALA A 269 -0.40 -5.79 -25.34
N ALA A 270 0.82 -6.03 -24.90
CA ALA A 270 1.51 -7.32 -25.08
C ALA A 270 0.79 -8.47 -24.39
N GLU A 271 0.29 -8.28 -23.16
CA GLU A 271 -0.43 -9.31 -22.39
C GLU A 271 -1.83 -9.59 -22.98
N THR A 272 -2.52 -8.54 -23.41
CA THR A 272 -3.94 -8.64 -23.80
C THR A 272 -4.17 -8.82 -25.29
N GLY A 273 -3.14 -8.56 -26.12
CA GLY A 273 -3.25 -8.51 -27.57
C GLY A 273 -4.03 -7.28 -28.09
N ARG A 274 -4.28 -6.27 -27.26
CA ARG A 274 -5.11 -5.09 -27.56
C ARG A 274 -4.46 -3.82 -27.05
N GLU A 275 -4.42 -2.79 -27.92
CA GLU A 275 -3.99 -1.45 -27.53
C GLU A 275 -4.97 -0.80 -26.54
N VAL A 276 -4.43 -0.14 -25.51
CA VAL A 276 -5.24 0.61 -24.54
C VAL A 276 -5.74 1.91 -25.18
N PRO A 277 -7.06 2.11 -25.36
CA PRO A 277 -7.57 3.36 -25.86
C PRO A 277 -7.32 4.49 -24.86
N HIS A 278 -6.70 5.59 -25.34
CA HIS A 278 -6.39 6.73 -24.48
C HIS A 278 -6.30 8.04 -25.27
N VAL A 279 -6.45 9.14 -24.55
CA VAL A 279 -6.14 10.50 -25.05
C VAL A 279 -4.97 11.06 -24.26
N VAL A 280 -4.19 11.93 -24.90
CA VAL A 280 -3.12 12.66 -24.21
C VAL A 280 -3.69 13.98 -23.70
N LYS A 281 -3.43 14.31 -22.44
CA LYS A 281 -3.79 15.57 -21.79
C LYS A 281 -2.55 16.27 -21.25
N PRO A 282 -2.59 17.59 -20.99
CA PRO A 282 -1.49 18.29 -20.33
C PRO A 282 -1.06 17.65 -19.01
N ARG A 283 0.18 17.87 -18.60
CA ARG A 283 0.71 17.41 -17.31
C ARG A 283 -0.19 17.82 -16.15
N ARG A 284 -0.30 16.97 -15.16
CA ARG A 284 -0.89 17.35 -13.86
C ARG A 284 0.06 18.28 -13.13
N SER A 285 -0.47 19.30 -12.49
CA SER A 285 0.34 20.21 -11.67
C SER A 285 0.99 19.44 -10.51
N GLY A 286 2.31 19.61 -10.35
CA GLY A 286 3.06 18.97 -9.26
C GLY A 286 3.39 17.49 -9.48
N ASP A 287 3.16 16.95 -10.69
CA ASP A 287 3.52 15.56 -10.98
C ASP A 287 5.01 15.46 -11.38
N PRO A 288 5.89 14.78 -10.60
CA PRO A 288 7.32 14.73 -10.88
C PRO A 288 7.63 13.90 -12.12
N THR A 289 8.78 14.18 -12.75
CA THR A 289 9.29 13.39 -13.89
C THR A 289 9.64 11.97 -13.46
N TYR A 290 10.38 11.84 -12.35
CA TYR A 290 10.80 10.57 -11.78
C TYR A 290 10.35 10.47 -10.32
N LEU A 291 9.76 9.33 -9.97
CA LEU A 291 9.47 8.99 -8.58
C LEU A 291 9.79 7.50 -8.37
N VAL A 292 11.05 7.23 -8.06
CA VAL A 292 11.62 5.87 -7.96
C VAL A 292 12.32 5.72 -6.62
N ALA A 293 12.09 4.62 -5.93
CA ALA A 293 12.70 4.32 -4.64
C ALA A 293 14.18 3.91 -4.78
N ASP A 294 15.00 4.24 -3.79
CA ASP A 294 16.21 3.47 -3.51
C ASP A 294 15.87 2.38 -2.49
N PRO A 295 15.83 1.09 -2.87
CA PRO A 295 15.50 0.00 -1.96
C PRO A 295 16.71 -0.57 -1.20
N SER A 296 17.87 0.08 -1.24
CA SER A 296 19.13 -0.46 -0.70
C SER A 296 19.05 -0.75 0.79
N ALA A 297 18.45 0.13 1.59
CA ALA A 297 18.29 -0.08 3.02
C ALA A 297 17.34 -1.25 3.34
N ALA A 298 16.23 -1.40 2.60
CA ALA A 298 15.33 -2.54 2.74
C ALA A 298 16.01 -3.86 2.34
N ARG A 299 16.82 -3.85 1.27
CA ARG A 299 17.62 -5.02 0.87
C ARG A 299 18.63 -5.43 1.94
N ALA A 300 19.30 -4.47 2.56
CA ALA A 300 20.31 -4.73 3.58
C ALA A 300 19.69 -5.19 4.92
N THR A 301 18.63 -4.51 5.39
CA THR A 301 18.05 -4.74 6.72
C THR A 301 17.00 -5.83 6.72
N LEU A 302 16.05 -5.81 5.78
CA LEU A 302 14.97 -6.78 5.70
C LEU A 302 15.35 -8.03 4.90
N ASN A 303 16.51 -8.04 4.23
CA ASN A 303 16.85 -9.01 3.19
C ASN A 303 15.78 -9.11 2.10
N PHE A 304 15.12 -7.97 1.83
CA PHE A 304 14.03 -7.88 0.86
C PHE A 304 14.55 -8.11 -0.56
N ARG A 305 13.93 -9.05 -1.28
CA ARG A 305 14.21 -9.39 -2.67
C ARG A 305 12.88 -9.61 -3.38
N PRO A 306 12.38 -8.61 -4.14
CA PRO A 306 11.13 -8.77 -4.88
C PRO A 306 11.28 -9.90 -5.92
N ALA A 307 10.30 -10.79 -5.97
CA ALA A 307 10.30 -11.97 -6.85
C ALA A 307 9.23 -11.89 -7.96
N HIS A 308 8.25 -11.00 -7.81
CA HIS A 308 7.10 -10.86 -8.71
C HIS A 308 6.98 -9.46 -9.33
N SER A 309 7.90 -8.55 -8.98
CA SER A 309 7.79 -7.14 -9.37
C SER A 309 8.41 -6.81 -10.74
N ASP A 310 8.60 -7.81 -11.61
CA ASP A 310 8.80 -7.54 -13.03
C ASP A 310 7.48 -7.09 -13.69
N LEU A 311 7.60 -6.23 -14.70
CA LEU A 311 6.43 -5.60 -15.32
C LEU A 311 5.47 -6.61 -15.93
N ALA A 312 5.97 -7.66 -16.58
CA ALA A 312 5.14 -8.68 -17.21
C ALA A 312 4.31 -9.44 -16.16
N THR A 313 4.91 -9.81 -15.03
CA THR A 313 4.20 -10.48 -13.93
C THR A 313 3.15 -9.57 -13.29
N ILE A 314 3.49 -8.28 -13.03
CA ILE A 314 2.52 -7.30 -12.53
C ILE A 314 1.31 -7.21 -13.45
N ILE A 315 1.52 -7.03 -14.75
CA ILE A 315 0.43 -6.86 -15.72
C ILE A 315 -0.38 -8.15 -15.87
N ARG A 316 0.27 -9.30 -15.97
CA ARG A 316 -0.41 -10.60 -16.10
C ARG A 316 -1.34 -10.89 -14.93
N THR A 317 -0.87 -10.67 -13.69
CA THR A 317 -1.68 -10.93 -12.48
C THR A 317 -2.81 -9.91 -12.35
N ALA A 318 -2.54 -8.63 -12.61
CA ALA A 318 -3.56 -7.60 -12.63
C ALA A 318 -4.63 -7.90 -13.68
N TRP A 319 -4.26 -8.30 -14.91
CA TRP A 319 -5.23 -8.64 -15.96
C TRP A 319 -6.05 -9.89 -15.61
N ALA A 320 -5.39 -10.93 -15.07
CA ALA A 320 -6.09 -12.12 -14.60
C ALA A 320 -7.20 -11.82 -13.58
N TRP A 321 -6.96 -10.83 -12.72
CA TRP A 321 -7.94 -10.33 -11.76
C TRP A 321 -9.02 -9.46 -12.41
N HIS A 322 -8.61 -8.38 -13.09
CA HIS A 322 -9.53 -7.36 -13.60
C HIS A 322 -10.50 -7.86 -14.67
N LYS A 323 -10.09 -8.81 -15.52
CA LYS A 323 -11.00 -9.41 -16.51
C LYS A 323 -12.21 -10.12 -15.89
N ASN A 324 -12.11 -10.53 -14.60
CA ASN A 324 -13.20 -11.18 -13.87
C ASN A 324 -13.94 -10.19 -12.95
N ALA A 325 -13.20 -9.25 -12.33
CA ALA A 325 -13.77 -8.23 -11.46
C ALA A 325 -14.58 -7.17 -12.25
N HIS A 326 -14.14 -6.87 -13.47
CA HIS A 326 -14.78 -5.93 -14.37
C HIS A 326 -14.95 -6.57 -15.75
N PRO A 327 -15.97 -7.43 -15.97
CA PRO A 327 -16.17 -8.11 -17.25
C PRO A 327 -16.42 -7.09 -18.38
N LEU A 328 -16.04 -7.47 -19.61
CA LEU A 328 -16.28 -6.65 -20.80
C LEU A 328 -17.74 -6.17 -20.86
N LYS A 329 -17.96 -4.89 -21.10
CA LYS A 329 -19.28 -4.41 -21.49
C LYS A 329 -19.62 -5.01 -22.85
N THR A 330 -20.58 -5.92 -22.86
CA THR A 330 -21.22 -6.34 -24.11
C THR A 330 -22.04 -5.16 -24.61
N GLY A 331 -21.64 -4.60 -25.77
CA GLY A 331 -22.34 -3.53 -26.47
C GLY A 331 -23.70 -3.98 -26.99
#